data_20c741766f6e91558ec53827bfded34e
#
_entry.id   20c741766f6e91558ec53827bfded34e
#
_cell.length_a   1.000
_cell.length_b   1.000
_cell.length_c   1.000
_cell.angle_alpha   90.00
_cell.angle_beta   90.00
_cell.angle_gamma   90.00
#
_symmetry.space_group_name_H-M   'P 1'
#
loop_
_entity.id
_entity.type
_entity.pdbx_description
1 polymer ?
#
loop_
_entity_poly.entity_id
_entity_poly.type
_entity_poly.pdbx_seq_one_letter_code
_entity_poly.pdbx_strand_id
1 'polypeptide(L)'
;IHSHYTAGLASMSILKGIEAGADIIDTAMSPLSLGTSHMPTESLVAALQGTDYDTGLDLKQLNVVRAYFAKLREKYIANGQISPKSLGVDANTLLYQVPGGMFSNMLKQLKDAGKEDKLDEVLAEIPRVREDAGYPPLVTPTSQIVGTQAVFNVILGERYKMVTKEFKGLVHGDYGKTPAPIKPEFTKKILGDEQPITCRFADTLAPEMDKLKAEAAKWATQEEDVLTYAMFPQVAPKFFEKRNAKKQGVDGDHVDYTNQSHPV
;
A
#
# COMPACT_ATOMS: atom_id res chain seq x y z
N ILE A 1 15.46 6.47 4.61
CA ILE A 1 14.60 5.77 5.59
C ILE A 1 13.16 6.19 5.34
N HIS A 2 12.27 5.19 5.23
CA HIS A 2 10.83 5.34 5.13
C HIS A 2 10.17 4.74 6.38
N SER A 3 9.47 5.54 7.16
CA SER A 3 8.84 5.09 8.41
C SER A 3 7.54 5.83 8.67
N HIS A 4 6.46 5.05 8.91
CA HIS A 4 5.18 5.61 9.33
C HIS A 4 5.16 5.98 10.81
N TYR A 5 4.34 6.94 11.19
CA TYR A 5 4.27 7.48 12.55
C TYR A 5 3.24 6.76 13.45
N THR A 6 2.68 5.65 12.99
CA THR A 6 1.53 4.98 13.61
C THR A 6 1.74 4.69 15.10
N ALA A 7 2.91 4.17 15.47
CA ALA A 7 3.29 3.87 16.86
C ALA A 7 3.92 5.04 17.63
N GLY A 8 4.10 6.20 17.00
CA GLY A 8 4.72 7.37 17.62
C GLY A 8 6.25 7.35 17.70
N LEU A 9 6.91 6.34 17.15
CA LEU A 9 8.36 6.14 17.28
C LEU A 9 9.18 6.69 16.11
N ALA A 10 8.54 7.08 14.99
CA ALA A 10 9.24 7.41 13.76
C ALA A 10 10.29 8.52 13.93
N SER A 11 10.00 9.59 14.67
CA SER A 11 10.97 10.68 14.90
C SER A 11 12.25 10.20 15.59
N MET A 12 12.11 9.33 16.61
CA MET A 12 13.26 8.78 17.34
C MET A 12 14.05 7.81 16.47
N SER A 13 13.37 6.94 15.73
CA SER A 13 14.01 5.98 14.82
C SER A 13 14.73 6.69 13.67
N ILE A 14 14.12 7.73 13.11
CA ILE A 14 14.71 8.53 12.02
C ILE A 14 15.94 9.25 12.50
N LEU A 15 15.90 9.93 13.68
CA LEU A 15 17.07 10.61 14.22
C LEU A 15 18.24 9.64 14.43
N LYS A 16 17.97 8.46 15.00
CA LYS A 16 19.01 7.43 15.16
C LYS A 16 19.51 6.87 13.83
N GLY A 17 18.64 6.79 12.82
CA GLY A 17 19.03 6.42 11.47
C GLY A 17 19.95 7.44 10.81
N ILE A 18 19.68 8.74 10.98
CA ILE A 18 20.54 9.83 10.50
C ILE A 18 21.93 9.75 11.18
N GLU A 19 21.96 9.62 12.51
CA GLU A 19 23.20 9.43 13.26
C GLU A 19 24.00 8.19 12.84
N ALA A 20 23.31 7.16 12.33
CA ALA A 20 23.91 5.94 11.81
C ALA A 20 24.32 6.02 10.32
N GLY A 21 24.13 7.18 9.66
CA GLY A 21 24.59 7.44 8.29
C GLY A 21 23.50 7.33 7.21
N ALA A 22 22.23 7.48 7.55
CA ALA A 22 21.19 7.54 6.52
C ALA A 22 21.18 8.91 5.83
N ASP A 23 21.25 8.90 4.50
CA ASP A 23 21.33 10.12 3.66
C ASP A 23 19.97 10.65 3.23
N ILE A 24 18.95 9.78 3.12
CA ILE A 24 17.63 10.14 2.59
C ILE A 24 16.56 9.72 3.59
N ILE A 25 15.71 10.68 3.94
CA ILE A 25 14.59 10.48 4.87
C ILE A 25 13.29 10.93 4.22
N ASP A 26 12.30 10.03 4.23
CA ASP A 26 10.94 10.34 3.80
C ASP A 26 10.16 11.00 4.94
N THR A 27 9.57 12.15 4.64
CA THR A 27 8.78 12.95 5.58
C THR A 27 7.49 13.44 4.94
N ALA A 28 6.59 14.03 5.71
CA ALA A 28 5.37 14.66 5.21
C ALA A 28 5.24 16.07 5.78
N MET A 29 4.67 16.99 5.00
CA MET A 29 4.33 18.33 5.50
C MET A 29 3.40 18.22 6.70
N SER A 30 3.63 19.01 7.74
CA SER A 30 2.99 18.87 9.06
C SER A 30 1.46 18.73 9.03
N PRO A 31 0.69 19.40 8.15
CA PRO A 31 -0.76 19.20 8.10
C PRO A 31 -1.19 17.78 7.69
N LEU A 32 -0.35 17.07 6.93
CA LEU A 32 -0.62 15.69 6.44
C LEU A 32 0.29 14.64 7.09
N SER A 33 0.97 15.00 8.17
CA SER A 33 1.90 14.12 8.90
C SER A 33 1.24 13.42 10.09
N LEU A 34 2.02 12.63 10.80
CA LEU A 34 1.67 11.84 11.99
C LEU A 34 0.72 10.66 11.71
N GLY A 35 0.38 9.91 12.73
CA GLY A 35 -0.51 8.75 12.63
C GLY A 35 -0.06 7.76 11.55
N THR A 36 -0.93 7.50 10.58
CA THR A 36 -0.64 6.59 9.45
C THR A 36 0.27 7.18 8.37
N SER A 37 0.65 8.46 8.48
CA SER A 37 1.61 9.16 7.63
C SER A 37 3.02 9.13 8.23
N HIS A 38 3.86 10.09 7.87
CA HIS A 38 5.26 10.18 8.29
C HIS A 38 5.48 11.26 9.35
N MET A 39 6.73 11.40 9.83
CA MET A 39 7.08 12.52 10.69
C MET A 39 6.97 13.85 9.94
N PRO A 40 6.70 14.96 10.67
CA PRO A 40 6.63 16.29 10.04
C PRO A 40 7.98 16.75 9.50
N THR A 41 8.01 17.19 8.24
CA THR A 41 9.22 17.75 7.58
C THR A 41 9.79 18.92 8.37
N GLU A 42 8.93 19.87 8.74
CA GLU A 42 9.34 21.09 9.43
C GLU A 42 9.96 20.78 10.79
N SER A 43 9.44 19.78 11.49
CA SER A 43 9.98 19.35 12.79
C SER A 43 11.36 18.71 12.66
N LEU A 44 11.57 17.88 11.63
CA LEU A 44 12.89 17.29 11.37
C LEU A 44 13.91 18.38 11.02
N VAL A 45 13.56 19.26 10.10
CA VAL A 45 14.44 20.38 9.69
C VAL A 45 14.84 21.22 10.90
N ALA A 46 13.87 21.60 11.75
CA ALA A 46 14.16 22.38 12.97
C ALA A 46 15.06 21.62 13.96
N ALA A 47 14.85 20.30 14.12
CA ALA A 47 15.66 19.49 15.03
C ALA A 47 17.11 19.32 14.55
N LEU A 48 17.37 19.40 13.25
CA LEU A 48 18.70 19.25 12.66
C LEU A 48 19.45 20.56 12.48
N GLN A 49 18.79 21.72 12.63
CA GLN A 49 19.44 23.03 12.48
C GLN A 49 20.61 23.20 13.45
N GLY A 50 21.76 23.62 12.91
CA GLY A 50 22.98 23.82 13.68
C GLY A 50 23.71 22.56 14.12
N THR A 51 23.30 21.39 13.62
CA THR A 51 24.00 20.10 13.77
C THR A 51 24.80 19.78 12.50
N ASP A 52 25.63 18.73 12.55
CA ASP A 52 26.35 18.21 11.39
C ASP A 52 25.41 17.67 10.29
N TYR A 53 24.14 17.50 10.62
CA TYR A 53 23.07 16.98 9.74
C TYR A 53 22.12 18.09 9.26
N ASP A 54 22.50 19.35 9.40
CA ASP A 54 21.67 20.47 8.96
C ASP A 54 21.32 20.35 7.48
N THR A 55 20.03 20.39 7.17
CA THR A 55 19.53 20.21 5.80
C THR A 55 19.68 21.46 4.94
N GLY A 56 19.92 22.63 5.55
CA GLY A 56 19.92 23.92 4.88
C GLY A 56 18.54 24.39 4.39
N LEU A 57 17.46 23.68 4.71
CA LEU A 57 16.10 24.08 4.31
C LEU A 57 15.58 25.26 5.14
N ASP A 58 14.96 26.23 4.47
CA ASP A 58 14.37 27.41 5.12
C ASP A 58 12.97 27.09 5.67
N LEU A 59 12.83 27.15 6.99
CA LEU A 59 11.56 26.93 7.68
C LEU A 59 10.47 27.95 7.27
N LYS A 60 10.83 29.15 6.85
CA LYS A 60 9.85 30.16 6.38
C LYS A 60 9.24 29.72 5.05
N GLN A 61 10.05 29.18 4.14
CA GLN A 61 9.58 28.63 2.87
C GLN A 61 8.74 27.38 3.11
N LEU A 62 9.16 26.49 3.98
CA LEU A 62 8.36 25.31 4.37
C LEU A 62 7.01 25.71 4.96
N ASN A 63 6.93 26.81 5.75
CA ASN A 63 5.66 27.31 6.28
C ASN A 63 4.71 27.81 5.18
N VAL A 64 5.20 28.35 4.08
CA VAL A 64 4.35 28.70 2.92
C VAL A 64 3.72 27.44 2.33
N VAL A 65 4.51 26.40 2.12
CA VAL A 65 4.02 25.09 1.64
C VAL A 65 3.04 24.48 2.64
N ARG A 66 3.36 24.53 3.93
CA ARG A 66 2.48 24.06 5.00
C ARG A 66 1.10 24.73 4.97
N ALA A 67 1.06 26.05 4.75
CA ALA A 67 -0.20 26.79 4.73
C ALA A 67 -1.13 26.31 3.58
N TYR A 68 -0.57 25.92 2.44
CA TYR A 68 -1.33 25.32 1.35
C TYR A 68 -1.92 23.97 1.77
N PHE A 69 -1.10 23.08 2.32
CA PHE A 69 -1.56 21.74 2.74
C PHE A 69 -2.53 21.77 3.93
N ALA A 70 -2.48 22.79 4.78
CA ALA A 70 -3.45 22.97 5.85
C ALA A 70 -4.89 23.09 5.30
N LYS A 71 -5.08 23.90 4.25
CA LYS A 71 -6.38 24.04 3.57
C LYS A 71 -6.85 22.72 2.93
N LEU A 72 -5.93 21.99 2.34
CA LEU A 72 -6.24 20.67 1.76
C LEU A 72 -6.66 19.66 2.84
N ARG A 73 -5.97 19.65 4.00
CA ARG A 73 -6.35 18.80 5.14
C ARG A 73 -7.79 19.08 5.57
N GLU A 74 -8.15 20.34 5.78
CA GLU A 74 -9.50 20.74 6.16
C GLU A 74 -10.53 20.22 5.15
N LYS A 75 -10.28 20.40 3.86
CA LYS A 75 -11.12 19.89 2.78
C LYS A 75 -11.27 18.36 2.85
N TYR A 76 -10.19 17.61 3.05
CA TYR A 76 -10.20 16.16 3.08
C TYR A 76 -10.83 15.58 4.35
N ILE A 77 -10.75 16.27 5.48
CA ILE A 77 -11.49 15.92 6.68
C ILE A 77 -13.00 16.17 6.45
N ALA A 78 -13.36 17.34 5.91
CA ALA A 78 -14.75 17.71 5.68
C ALA A 78 -15.48 16.76 4.71
N ASN A 79 -14.79 16.24 3.70
CA ASN A 79 -15.36 15.29 2.73
C ASN A 79 -15.17 13.80 3.10
N GLY A 80 -14.62 13.51 4.29
CA GLY A 80 -14.46 12.16 4.81
C GLY A 80 -13.30 11.35 4.20
N GLN A 81 -12.44 11.95 3.37
CA GLN A 81 -11.26 11.28 2.80
C GLN A 81 -10.16 11.05 3.85
N ILE A 82 -10.05 11.94 4.83
CA ILE A 82 -9.15 11.77 5.99
C ILE A 82 -10.00 11.57 7.23
N SER A 83 -9.84 10.42 7.88
CA SER A 83 -10.42 10.17 9.19
C SER A 83 -9.56 10.83 10.27
N PRO A 84 -10.12 11.66 11.18
CA PRO A 84 -9.36 12.18 12.33
C PRO A 84 -8.70 11.09 13.18
N LYS A 85 -9.28 9.88 13.21
CA LYS A 85 -8.73 8.72 13.93
C LYS A 85 -7.39 8.24 13.36
N SER A 86 -7.14 8.45 12.07
CA SER A 86 -5.87 8.07 11.42
C SER A 86 -4.72 9.06 11.68
N LEU A 87 -5.01 10.20 12.31
CA LEU A 87 -4.02 11.25 12.61
C LEU A 87 -3.38 11.10 13.99
N GLY A 88 -3.91 10.19 14.81
CA GLY A 88 -3.39 9.90 16.14
C GLY A 88 -2.29 8.85 16.14
N VAL A 89 -1.62 8.73 17.29
CA VAL A 89 -0.69 7.63 17.58
C VAL A 89 -1.46 6.48 18.21
N ASP A 90 -1.20 5.26 17.75
CA ASP A 90 -1.71 4.03 18.34
C ASP A 90 -0.56 3.11 18.75
N ALA A 91 -0.22 3.11 20.04
CA ALA A 91 0.87 2.29 20.58
C ALA A 91 0.55 0.79 20.57
N ASN A 92 -0.72 0.37 20.40
CA ASN A 92 -1.10 -1.04 20.28
C ASN A 92 -0.46 -1.69 19.05
N THR A 93 -0.14 -0.89 18.02
CA THR A 93 0.59 -1.38 16.84
C THR A 93 1.95 -1.99 17.17
N LEU A 94 2.57 -1.62 18.31
CA LEU A 94 3.81 -2.21 18.78
C LEU A 94 3.63 -3.64 19.28
N LEU A 95 2.46 -3.96 19.79
CA LEU A 95 2.15 -5.32 20.28
C LEU A 95 1.88 -6.28 19.12
N TYR A 96 1.10 -5.85 18.15
CA TYR A 96 0.65 -6.69 17.04
C TYR A 96 1.43 -6.47 15.74
N GLN A 97 2.32 -5.47 15.69
CA GLN A 97 3.14 -5.10 14.53
C GLN A 97 2.32 -4.79 13.27
N VAL A 98 1.11 -4.26 13.44
CA VAL A 98 0.15 -4.00 12.36
C VAL A 98 0.24 -2.55 11.89
N PRO A 99 0.68 -2.28 10.65
CA PRO A 99 0.65 -0.93 10.09
C PRO A 99 -0.78 -0.40 9.94
N GLY A 100 -0.98 0.92 10.06
CA GLY A 100 -2.31 1.53 10.05
C GLY A 100 -3.16 1.21 8.81
N GLY A 101 -2.56 1.14 7.61
CA GLY A 101 -3.26 0.75 6.39
C GLY A 101 -3.74 -0.71 6.40
N MET A 102 -2.94 -1.61 6.95
CA MET A 102 -3.33 -3.01 7.15
C MET A 102 -4.49 -3.11 8.14
N PHE A 103 -4.43 -2.37 9.25
CA PHE A 103 -5.48 -2.35 10.28
C PHE A 103 -6.84 -1.91 9.70
N SER A 104 -6.85 -0.83 8.91
CA SER A 104 -8.07 -0.34 8.28
C SER A 104 -8.70 -1.34 7.30
N ASN A 105 -7.87 -2.03 6.49
CA ASN A 105 -8.35 -3.07 5.58
C ASN A 105 -8.92 -4.27 6.32
N MET A 106 -8.29 -4.68 7.39
CA MET A 106 -8.70 -5.80 8.23
C MET A 106 -10.04 -5.52 8.93
N LEU A 107 -10.20 -4.32 9.50
CA LEU A 107 -11.48 -3.89 10.08
C LEU A 107 -12.61 -3.92 9.05
N LYS A 108 -12.33 -3.46 7.82
CA LYS A 108 -13.31 -3.50 6.73
C LYS A 108 -13.69 -4.95 6.38
N GLN A 109 -12.71 -5.85 6.23
CA GLN A 109 -12.98 -7.26 5.92
C GLN A 109 -13.81 -7.94 7.02
N LEU A 110 -13.49 -7.69 8.29
CA LEU A 110 -14.25 -8.21 9.43
C LEU A 110 -15.69 -7.68 9.45
N LYS A 111 -15.85 -6.38 9.16
CA LYS A 111 -17.19 -5.74 9.07
C LYS A 111 -18.01 -6.33 7.93
N ASP A 112 -17.42 -6.46 6.74
CA ASP A 112 -18.09 -7.03 5.56
C ASP A 112 -18.49 -8.50 5.80
N ALA A 113 -17.75 -9.22 6.66
CA ALA A 113 -18.05 -10.59 7.09
C ALA A 113 -19.00 -10.68 8.30
N GLY A 114 -19.38 -9.57 8.93
CA GLY A 114 -20.18 -9.54 10.16
C GLY A 114 -19.48 -10.19 11.36
N LYS A 115 -18.13 -10.06 11.44
CA LYS A 115 -17.25 -10.70 12.43
C LYS A 115 -16.34 -9.68 13.14
N GLU A 116 -16.84 -8.49 13.39
CA GLU A 116 -16.09 -7.41 14.05
C GLU A 116 -15.62 -7.80 15.46
N ASP A 117 -16.34 -8.71 16.14
CA ASP A 117 -16.00 -9.31 17.43
C ASP A 117 -14.72 -10.15 17.40
N LYS A 118 -14.24 -10.56 16.23
CA LYS A 118 -13.05 -11.39 16.05
C LYS A 118 -11.75 -10.61 15.89
N LEU A 119 -11.78 -9.30 16.08
CA LEU A 119 -10.60 -8.44 15.85
C LEU A 119 -9.38 -8.89 16.67
N ASP A 120 -9.55 -9.14 17.96
CA ASP A 120 -8.44 -9.52 18.84
C ASP A 120 -7.83 -10.89 18.45
N GLU A 121 -8.69 -11.83 18.02
CA GLU A 121 -8.21 -13.14 17.53
C GLU A 121 -7.38 -12.97 16.23
N VAL A 122 -7.81 -12.08 15.33
CA VAL A 122 -7.07 -11.79 14.10
C VAL A 122 -5.73 -11.10 14.41
N LEU A 123 -5.73 -10.13 15.32
CA LEU A 123 -4.50 -9.46 15.75
C LEU A 123 -3.49 -10.45 16.35
N ALA A 124 -3.95 -11.41 17.15
CA ALA A 124 -3.11 -12.48 17.71
C ALA A 124 -2.62 -13.49 16.64
N GLU A 125 -3.38 -13.67 15.55
CA GLU A 125 -3.01 -14.59 14.47
C GLU A 125 -1.96 -14.00 13.50
N ILE A 126 -1.88 -12.68 13.36
CA ILE A 126 -0.95 -12.00 12.44
C ILE A 126 0.52 -12.38 12.70
N PRO A 127 1.06 -12.32 13.94
CA PRO A 127 2.43 -12.74 14.20
C PRO A 127 2.71 -14.20 13.81
N ARG A 128 1.72 -15.08 13.99
CA ARG A 128 1.83 -16.51 13.67
C ARG A 128 1.87 -16.75 12.16
N VAL A 129 1.01 -16.06 11.40
CA VAL A 129 1.03 -16.12 9.93
C VAL A 129 2.32 -15.53 9.38
N ARG A 130 2.80 -14.43 9.98
CA ARG A 130 4.07 -13.82 9.63
C ARG A 130 5.25 -14.77 9.86
N GLU A 131 5.28 -15.46 10.99
CA GLU A 131 6.30 -16.47 11.28
C GLU A 131 6.28 -17.62 10.27
N ASP A 132 5.09 -18.19 10.00
CA ASP A 132 4.91 -19.27 9.04
C ASP A 132 5.37 -18.88 7.62
N ALA A 133 5.22 -17.60 7.24
CA ALA A 133 5.64 -17.04 5.97
C ALA A 133 7.12 -16.59 5.91
N GLY A 134 7.94 -16.90 6.92
CA GLY A 134 9.37 -16.56 6.95
C GLY A 134 9.65 -15.10 7.31
N TYR A 135 8.81 -14.49 8.14
CA TYR A 135 8.93 -13.13 8.68
C TYR A 135 8.99 -12.01 7.61
N PRO A 136 8.13 -12.01 6.59
CA PRO A 136 8.13 -10.92 5.62
C PRO A 136 7.96 -9.57 6.33
N PRO A 137 8.58 -8.48 5.83
CA PRO A 137 8.33 -7.14 6.36
C PRO A 137 6.86 -6.79 6.17
N LEU A 138 6.22 -6.19 7.19
CA LEU A 138 4.81 -5.79 7.11
C LEU A 138 4.67 -4.42 6.45
N VAL A 139 5.06 -4.35 5.19
CA VAL A 139 4.88 -3.22 4.28
C VAL A 139 4.04 -3.67 3.08
N THR A 140 3.51 -2.73 2.29
CA THR A 140 2.77 -3.08 1.06
C THR A 140 3.69 -3.79 0.05
N PRO A 141 3.29 -4.92 -0.53
CA PRO A 141 1.98 -5.60 -0.42
C PRO A 141 1.92 -6.66 0.69
N THR A 142 3.05 -7.07 1.27
CA THR A 142 3.16 -8.24 2.17
C THR A 142 2.35 -8.09 3.46
N SER A 143 2.20 -6.85 3.97
CA SER A 143 1.31 -6.59 5.12
C SER A 143 -0.14 -6.96 4.82
N GLN A 144 -0.65 -6.62 3.63
CA GLN A 144 -2.01 -6.96 3.22
C GLN A 144 -2.18 -8.48 3.00
N ILE A 145 -1.18 -9.14 2.43
CA ILE A 145 -1.16 -10.59 2.21
C ILE A 145 -1.25 -11.33 3.54
N VAL A 146 -0.39 -10.99 4.49
CA VAL A 146 -0.37 -11.58 5.84
C VAL A 146 -1.67 -11.29 6.59
N GLY A 147 -2.14 -10.03 6.54
CA GLY A 147 -3.38 -9.63 7.23
C GLY A 147 -4.62 -10.33 6.70
N THR A 148 -4.79 -10.40 5.38
CA THR A 148 -5.92 -11.10 4.77
C THR A 148 -5.89 -12.59 5.08
N GLN A 149 -4.72 -13.22 5.05
CA GLN A 149 -4.60 -14.63 5.43
C GLN A 149 -4.95 -14.86 6.90
N ALA A 150 -4.53 -13.97 7.81
CA ALA A 150 -4.90 -14.05 9.23
C ALA A 150 -6.42 -13.93 9.43
N VAL A 151 -7.07 -13.00 8.73
CA VAL A 151 -8.53 -12.86 8.76
C VAL A 151 -9.21 -14.16 8.32
N PHE A 152 -8.80 -14.78 7.21
CA PHE A 152 -9.38 -16.04 6.76
C PHE A 152 -9.15 -17.19 7.74
N ASN A 153 -7.97 -17.30 8.33
CA ASN A 153 -7.68 -18.32 9.33
C ASN A 153 -8.67 -18.24 10.50
N VAL A 154 -8.99 -17.04 10.96
CA VAL A 154 -9.90 -16.82 12.10
C VAL A 154 -11.36 -16.98 11.68
N ILE A 155 -11.79 -16.37 10.57
CA ILE A 155 -13.20 -16.43 10.14
C ILE A 155 -13.65 -17.87 9.85
N LEU A 156 -12.76 -18.66 9.23
CA LEU A 156 -13.05 -20.06 8.88
C LEU A 156 -12.81 -21.05 10.01
N GLY A 157 -12.26 -20.59 11.15
CA GLY A 157 -12.01 -21.42 12.34
C GLY A 157 -10.89 -22.45 12.19
N GLU A 158 -10.20 -22.48 11.05
CA GLU A 158 -9.11 -23.39 10.75
C GLU A 158 -8.02 -22.69 9.95
N ARG A 159 -6.76 -22.80 10.44
CA ARG A 159 -5.60 -22.15 9.83
C ARG A 159 -5.28 -22.76 8.45
N TYR A 160 -5.24 -21.90 7.44
CA TYR A 160 -4.93 -22.28 6.05
C TYR A 160 -5.94 -23.24 5.40
N LYS A 161 -7.19 -23.26 5.88
CA LYS A 161 -8.30 -23.94 5.21
C LYS A 161 -8.57 -23.34 3.84
N MET A 162 -8.44 -22.01 3.75
CA MET A 162 -8.41 -21.27 2.51
C MET A 162 -7.11 -20.47 2.45
N VAL A 163 -6.38 -20.63 1.36
CA VAL A 163 -5.12 -19.91 1.09
C VAL A 163 -5.36 -18.95 -0.06
N THR A 164 -5.05 -17.65 0.16
CA THR A 164 -5.18 -16.66 -0.92
C THR A 164 -4.10 -16.89 -1.98
N LYS A 165 -4.40 -16.51 -3.22
CA LYS A 165 -3.43 -16.59 -4.32
C LYS A 165 -2.14 -15.84 -3.99
N GLU A 166 -2.28 -14.65 -3.39
CA GLU A 166 -1.17 -13.79 -3.00
C GLU A 166 -0.32 -14.44 -1.89
N PHE A 167 -0.95 -15.08 -0.90
CA PHE A 167 -0.22 -15.78 0.15
C PHE A 167 0.50 -17.02 -0.40
N LYS A 168 -0.13 -17.75 -1.33
CA LYS A 168 0.53 -18.84 -2.06
C LYS A 168 1.76 -18.32 -2.82
N GLY A 169 1.62 -17.20 -3.54
CA GLY A 169 2.72 -16.53 -4.25
C GLY A 169 3.85 -16.08 -3.31
N LEU A 170 3.51 -15.60 -2.10
CA LEU A 170 4.52 -15.25 -1.09
C LEU A 170 5.36 -16.48 -0.68
N VAL A 171 4.72 -17.61 -0.42
CA VAL A 171 5.40 -18.87 -0.07
C VAL A 171 6.16 -19.44 -1.27
N HIS A 172 5.67 -19.25 -2.49
CA HIS A 172 6.32 -19.66 -3.73
C HIS A 172 7.57 -18.84 -4.06
N GLY A 173 7.70 -17.61 -3.53
CA GLY A 173 8.85 -16.75 -3.78
C GLY A 173 8.61 -15.63 -4.79
N ASP A 174 7.37 -15.41 -5.23
CA ASP A 174 7.00 -14.37 -6.22
C ASP A 174 7.34 -12.96 -5.72
N TYR A 175 7.39 -12.77 -4.40
CA TYR A 175 7.73 -11.50 -3.73
C TYR A 175 9.19 -11.43 -3.27
N GLY A 176 10.02 -12.38 -3.69
CA GLY A 176 11.44 -12.45 -3.36
C GLY A 176 11.73 -13.29 -2.10
N LYS A 177 13.00 -13.28 -1.71
CA LYS A 177 13.49 -14.07 -0.58
C LYS A 177 12.99 -13.51 0.75
N THR A 178 12.47 -14.39 1.60
CA THR A 178 12.03 -14.04 2.95
C THR A 178 13.20 -13.90 3.93
N PRO A 179 13.08 -13.06 5.00
CA PRO A 179 14.12 -12.87 6.01
C PRO A 179 14.56 -14.15 6.73
N ALA A 180 13.61 -15.06 6.99
CA ALA A 180 13.90 -16.39 7.52
C ALA A 180 13.40 -17.47 6.56
N PRO A 181 13.98 -18.67 6.56
CA PRO A 181 13.51 -19.75 5.72
C PRO A 181 12.11 -20.21 6.16
N ILE A 182 11.25 -20.44 5.18
CA ILE A 182 9.94 -21.07 5.40
C ILE A 182 10.17 -22.56 5.65
N LYS A 183 9.47 -23.12 6.65
CA LYS A 183 9.59 -24.54 6.99
C LYS A 183 9.16 -25.44 5.84
N PRO A 184 9.91 -26.47 5.46
CA PRO A 184 9.58 -27.34 4.33
C PRO A 184 8.18 -27.97 4.40
N GLU A 185 7.77 -28.39 5.61
CA GLU A 185 6.44 -28.94 5.83
C GLU A 185 5.33 -27.91 5.58
N PHE A 186 5.57 -26.64 5.90
CA PHE A 186 4.63 -25.56 5.62
C PHE A 186 4.60 -25.22 4.13
N THR A 187 5.76 -25.16 3.49
CA THR A 187 5.85 -24.98 2.03
C THR A 187 5.03 -26.06 1.31
N LYS A 188 5.21 -27.33 1.68
CA LYS A 188 4.46 -28.44 1.11
C LYS A 188 2.95 -28.33 1.38
N LYS A 189 2.56 -27.87 2.58
CA LYS A 189 1.13 -27.64 2.91
C LYS A 189 0.48 -26.61 2.00
N ILE A 190 1.20 -25.52 1.68
CA ILE A 190 0.65 -24.39 0.90
C ILE A 190 0.76 -24.63 -0.62
N LEU A 191 1.89 -25.15 -1.09
CA LEU A 191 2.19 -25.31 -2.50
C LEU A 191 1.84 -26.70 -3.06
N GLY A 192 1.71 -27.71 -2.20
CA GLY A 192 1.58 -29.11 -2.63
C GLY A 192 2.90 -29.60 -3.23
N ASP A 193 2.86 -30.04 -4.47
CA ASP A 193 4.04 -30.56 -5.20
C ASP A 193 4.82 -29.46 -5.96
N GLU A 194 4.32 -28.23 -5.98
CA GLU A 194 4.97 -27.08 -6.61
C GLU A 194 6.21 -26.67 -5.81
N GLN A 195 7.31 -26.39 -6.52
CA GLN A 195 8.56 -25.98 -5.88
C GLN A 195 8.67 -24.44 -5.84
N PRO A 196 9.16 -23.88 -4.74
CA PRO A 196 9.45 -22.45 -4.67
C PRO A 196 10.51 -22.04 -5.71
N ILE A 197 10.34 -20.86 -6.29
CA ILE A 197 11.35 -20.26 -7.17
C ILE A 197 12.50 -19.69 -6.34
N THR A 198 13.71 -19.75 -6.90
CA THR A 198 14.93 -19.23 -6.31
C THR A 198 15.54 -18.07 -7.11
N CYS A 199 14.97 -17.77 -8.28
CA CYS A 199 15.31 -16.65 -9.13
C CYS A 199 14.37 -15.45 -8.85
N ARG A 200 14.64 -14.32 -9.46
CA ARG A 200 13.72 -13.17 -9.44
C ARG A 200 12.45 -13.52 -10.21
N PHE A 201 11.27 -13.26 -9.66
CA PHE A 201 9.99 -13.59 -10.30
C PHE A 201 9.88 -13.01 -11.71
N ALA A 202 10.35 -11.77 -11.92
CA ALA A 202 10.35 -11.15 -13.25
C ALA A 202 11.13 -11.96 -14.33
N ASP A 203 12.10 -12.78 -13.93
CA ASP A 203 12.88 -13.61 -14.86
C ASP A 203 12.08 -14.82 -15.37
N THR A 204 10.95 -15.14 -14.73
CA THR A 204 10.03 -16.20 -15.15
C THR A 204 8.97 -15.72 -16.14
N LEU A 205 8.84 -14.38 -16.32
CA LEU A 205 7.80 -13.77 -17.15
C LEU A 205 8.29 -13.62 -18.61
N ALA A 206 7.43 -14.00 -19.54
CA ALA A 206 7.67 -13.68 -20.95
C ALA A 206 7.41 -12.20 -21.23
N PRO A 207 8.10 -11.55 -22.19
CA PRO A 207 7.79 -10.21 -22.64
C PRO A 207 6.34 -10.11 -23.13
N GLU A 208 5.57 -9.14 -22.61
CA GLU A 208 4.15 -8.99 -22.93
C GLU A 208 3.83 -7.70 -23.70
N MET A 209 4.79 -6.81 -23.91
CA MET A 209 4.54 -5.47 -24.44
C MET A 209 3.86 -5.50 -25.82
N ASP A 210 4.27 -6.37 -26.74
CA ASP A 210 3.66 -6.46 -28.08
C ASP A 210 2.21 -6.90 -28.03
N LYS A 211 1.90 -7.87 -27.17
CA LYS A 211 0.52 -8.31 -26.90
C LYS A 211 -0.30 -7.17 -26.32
N LEU A 212 0.21 -6.48 -25.32
CA LEU A 212 -0.47 -5.37 -24.64
C LEU A 212 -0.72 -4.17 -25.58
N LYS A 213 0.24 -3.86 -26.47
CA LYS A 213 0.06 -2.86 -27.53
C LYS A 213 -1.11 -3.23 -28.47
N ALA A 214 -1.18 -4.48 -28.90
CA ALA A 214 -2.26 -4.96 -29.75
C ALA A 214 -3.63 -4.90 -29.05
N GLU A 215 -3.70 -5.31 -27.79
CA GLU A 215 -4.93 -5.29 -27.00
C GLU A 215 -5.42 -3.86 -26.71
N ALA A 216 -4.50 -2.95 -26.37
CA ALA A 216 -4.83 -1.56 -26.06
C ALA A 216 -5.07 -0.67 -27.28
N ALA A 217 -4.75 -1.13 -28.50
CA ALA A 217 -4.70 -0.31 -29.73
C ALA A 217 -5.99 0.50 -30.01
N LYS A 218 -7.16 -0.03 -29.65
CA LYS A 218 -8.44 0.65 -29.86
C LYS A 218 -8.69 1.87 -28.97
N TRP A 219 -7.94 2.00 -27.85
CA TRP A 219 -8.12 3.09 -26.89
C TRP A 219 -6.87 3.96 -26.73
N ALA A 220 -5.70 3.37 -26.92
CA ALA A 220 -4.42 4.02 -26.69
C ALA A 220 -4.18 5.14 -27.72
N THR A 221 -3.81 6.31 -27.23
CA THR A 221 -3.43 7.48 -28.03
C THR A 221 -1.98 7.89 -27.81
N GLN A 222 -1.31 7.27 -26.85
CA GLN A 222 0.08 7.48 -26.46
C GLN A 222 0.65 6.23 -25.81
N GLU A 223 1.97 6.12 -25.67
CA GLU A 223 2.63 4.91 -25.17
C GLU A 223 2.27 4.58 -23.70
N GLU A 224 2.10 5.62 -22.88
CA GLU A 224 1.70 5.48 -21.48
C GLU A 224 0.31 4.83 -21.31
N ASP A 225 -0.54 4.89 -22.33
CA ASP A 225 -1.85 4.24 -22.30
C ASP A 225 -1.70 2.71 -22.30
N VAL A 226 -0.68 2.19 -22.99
CA VAL A 226 -0.39 0.74 -22.99
C VAL A 226 0.05 0.29 -21.59
N LEU A 227 0.87 1.09 -20.91
CA LEU A 227 1.29 0.81 -19.54
C LEU A 227 0.10 0.90 -18.56
N THR A 228 -0.75 1.90 -18.74
CA THR A 228 -1.98 2.06 -17.95
C THR A 228 -2.91 0.85 -18.13
N TYR A 229 -3.06 0.37 -19.36
CA TYR A 229 -3.83 -0.84 -19.64
C TYR A 229 -3.20 -2.08 -19.02
N ALA A 230 -1.88 -2.23 -19.11
CA ALA A 230 -1.16 -3.34 -18.51
C ALA A 230 -1.36 -3.42 -16.99
N MET A 231 -1.32 -2.28 -16.31
CA MET A 231 -1.46 -2.20 -14.86
C MET A 231 -2.92 -2.31 -14.39
N PHE A 232 -3.87 -1.81 -15.19
CA PHE A 232 -5.29 -1.69 -14.80
C PHE A 232 -6.24 -2.17 -15.91
N PRO A 233 -6.14 -3.42 -16.40
CA PRO A 233 -6.87 -3.87 -17.58
C PRO A 233 -8.39 -3.82 -17.45
N GLN A 234 -8.93 -3.87 -16.23
CA GLN A 234 -10.37 -3.82 -15.98
C GLN A 234 -10.92 -2.40 -15.91
N VAL A 235 -10.10 -1.40 -15.59
CA VAL A 235 -10.51 -0.01 -15.34
C VAL A 235 -10.10 0.91 -16.47
N ALA A 236 -8.94 0.69 -17.06
CA ALA A 236 -8.34 1.53 -18.10
C ALA A 236 -9.25 1.73 -19.33
N PRO A 237 -9.95 0.72 -19.88
CA PRO A 237 -10.82 0.91 -21.03
C PRO A 237 -11.87 2.00 -20.80
N LYS A 238 -12.62 1.93 -19.71
CA LYS A 238 -13.65 2.91 -19.36
C LYS A 238 -13.07 4.32 -19.16
N PHE A 239 -11.89 4.40 -18.55
CA PHE A 239 -11.19 5.68 -18.41
C PHE A 239 -10.80 6.27 -19.78
N PHE A 240 -10.27 5.46 -20.68
CA PHE A 240 -9.85 5.90 -22.02
C PHE A 240 -11.04 6.36 -22.85
N GLU A 241 -12.16 5.63 -22.82
CA GLU A 241 -13.40 6.02 -23.50
C GLU A 241 -13.87 7.39 -23.04
N LYS A 242 -13.97 7.61 -21.72
CA LYS A 242 -14.36 8.90 -21.16
C LYS A 242 -13.38 10.02 -21.52
N ARG A 243 -12.06 9.76 -21.42
CA ARG A 243 -11.03 10.73 -21.81
C ARG A 243 -11.09 11.11 -23.29
N ASN A 244 -11.22 10.11 -24.15
CA ASN A 244 -11.23 10.33 -25.61
C ASN A 244 -12.51 11.03 -26.04
N ALA A 245 -13.67 10.69 -25.48
CA ALA A 245 -14.93 11.42 -25.71
C ALA A 245 -14.79 12.89 -25.31
N LYS A 246 -14.22 13.19 -24.16
CA LYS A 246 -13.99 14.58 -23.72
C LYS A 246 -13.03 15.33 -24.66
N LYS A 247 -11.98 14.68 -25.18
CA LYS A 247 -11.07 15.29 -26.16
C LYS A 247 -11.79 15.64 -27.49
N GLN A 248 -12.81 14.87 -27.83
CA GLN A 248 -13.63 15.09 -29.04
C GLN A 248 -14.82 16.05 -28.81
N GLY A 249 -14.90 16.67 -27.63
CA GLY A 249 -15.98 17.61 -27.29
C GLY A 249 -17.30 16.94 -26.91
N VAL A 250 -17.28 15.61 -26.67
CA VAL A 250 -18.45 14.85 -26.20
C VAL A 250 -18.46 14.78 -24.69
N ASP A 251 -19.61 15.09 -24.06
CA ASP A 251 -19.75 14.88 -22.61
C ASP A 251 -19.84 13.38 -22.30
N GLY A 252 -18.74 12.82 -21.83
CA GLY A 252 -18.64 11.39 -21.53
C GLY A 252 -19.57 10.89 -20.41
N ASP A 253 -20.15 11.79 -19.60
CA ASP A 253 -21.08 11.41 -18.53
C ASP A 253 -22.51 11.19 -19.08
N HIS A 254 -22.79 11.67 -20.30
CA HIS A 254 -24.07 11.53 -21.00
C HIS A 254 -24.00 10.61 -22.24
N VAL A 255 -22.88 9.98 -22.50
CA VAL A 255 -22.73 9.02 -23.60
C VAL A 255 -23.34 7.68 -23.23
N ASP A 256 -24.36 7.25 -23.94
CA ASP A 256 -24.89 5.90 -23.86
C ASP A 256 -23.99 4.94 -24.67
N TYR A 257 -23.11 4.26 -24.01
CA TYR A 257 -22.18 3.29 -24.61
C TYR A 257 -22.87 2.02 -25.12
N THR A 258 -24.15 1.81 -24.79
CA THR A 258 -24.94 0.66 -25.27
C THR A 258 -25.62 0.96 -26.57
N ASN A 259 -25.84 2.25 -26.89
CA ASN A 259 -26.42 2.72 -28.12
C ASN A 259 -25.33 3.37 -28.98
N GLN A 260 -24.98 2.75 -30.10
CA GLN A 260 -23.93 3.26 -31.01
C GLN A 260 -24.35 4.55 -31.78
N SER A 261 -25.55 5.08 -31.56
CA SER A 261 -25.97 6.39 -32.07
C SER A 261 -25.50 7.50 -31.13
N HIS A 262 -24.46 8.20 -31.51
CA HIS A 262 -24.05 9.41 -30.80
C HIS A 262 -24.85 10.61 -31.33
N PRO A 263 -25.48 11.44 -30.47
CA PRO A 263 -25.97 12.73 -30.91
C PRO A 263 -24.75 13.56 -31.32
N VAL A 264 -24.79 14.08 -32.53
CA VAL A 264 -23.85 15.03 -33.13
C VAL A 264 -24.05 16.39 -32.47
#